data_185e49c2743fe49f206d3c220bb67a5c
#
_entry.id   185e49c2743fe49f206d3c220bb67a5c
#
_cell.length_a   1.000
_cell.length_b   1.000
_cell.length_c   1.000
_cell.angle_alpha   90.00
_cell.angle_beta   90.00
_cell.angle_gamma   90.00
#
_symmetry.space_group_name_H-M   'P 1'
#
loop_
_entity.id
_entity.type
_entity.pdbx_description
1 polymer ?
#
loop_
_entity_poly.entity_id
_entity_poly.type
_entity_poly.pdbx_seq_one_letter_code
_entity_poly.pdbx_strand_id
1 'polypeptide(L)'
;MNFHDMLGLWAIRPEVGESLVQNFARFLETATPEQLAAATARQAPQGGGQPLPYEVRNGVAVISIQGTLSKQPMYDWWSGKQIGTTYGQIVSAHEDAQKDPSVRAIVGAWDTPGGTVDGAQEAANSLFEMRASGKPMEAVAVGQMCSAGEMCGSAVGPVWASSDTTDMGSIGVLAMHRDWSGFESRLGIKTTLLTAGKYKGVGWGPLSDSDKAILQEGLDHSYQVFKQTVARNRGISMDAVEAMAEGRVFKGQKAVQVGLASGVATVANRMAALSKTAVAVSNRGAAVALAEPNNPKQEKKRMDKETILKEHPELAEAFREEGRAEGRKVGAEAERKRIDGVMALGLKVKGCDAVIREMAFDGQTTPEQASMKILDVVAERKGEIAAKIVREAAKPVAASHADGDNGGRPELTGAEWGVKIKATIAEHAARGITLTPQAAKAIILQKGA
;
A
#
# COMPACT_ATOMS: atom_id res chain seq x y z
N MET A 1 9.07 -5.22 -20.69
CA MET A 1 8.09 -5.70 -19.69
C MET A 1 8.08 -7.20 -19.81
N ASN A 2 8.43 -7.92 -18.76
CA ASN A 2 8.28 -9.36 -18.72
C ASN A 2 6.82 -9.71 -18.49
N PHE A 3 6.37 -10.90 -18.90
CA PHE A 3 5.01 -11.37 -18.67
C PHE A 3 4.61 -11.28 -17.18
N HIS A 4 5.56 -11.51 -16.27
CA HIS A 4 5.37 -11.34 -14.83
C HIS A 4 5.12 -9.88 -14.38
N ASP A 5 5.67 -8.90 -15.10
CA ASP A 5 5.45 -7.48 -14.77
C ASP A 5 4.01 -7.04 -15.05
N MET A 6 3.28 -7.79 -15.91
CA MET A 6 1.87 -7.53 -16.20
C MET A 6 0.92 -8.08 -15.13
N LEU A 7 1.39 -8.99 -14.26
CA LEU A 7 0.62 -9.57 -13.16
C LEU A 7 0.80 -8.80 -11.84
N GLY A 8 1.61 -7.74 -11.85
CA GLY A 8 1.88 -6.92 -10.68
C GLY A 8 0.69 -6.07 -10.23
N LEU A 9 0.85 -5.45 -9.06
CA LEU A 9 -0.12 -4.45 -8.56
C LEU A 9 0.06 -3.15 -9.34
N TRP A 10 -1.06 -2.56 -9.78
CA TRP A 10 -1.10 -1.35 -10.58
C TRP A 10 -1.84 -0.23 -9.83
N ALA A 11 -1.23 0.91 -9.81
CA ALA A 11 -1.85 2.20 -9.49
C ALA A 11 -1.97 2.99 -10.81
N ILE A 12 -2.86 2.54 -11.70
CA ILE A 12 -3.08 3.06 -13.06
C ILE A 12 -4.58 3.14 -13.37
N ARG A 13 -4.96 3.99 -14.31
CA ARG A 13 -6.34 4.00 -14.81
C ARG A 13 -6.67 2.65 -15.49
N PRO A 14 -7.84 2.05 -15.17
CA PRO A 14 -8.18 0.70 -15.65
C PRO A 14 -8.13 0.55 -17.17
N GLU A 15 -8.60 1.55 -17.91
CA GLU A 15 -8.66 1.53 -19.39
C GLU A 15 -7.25 1.47 -19.99
N VAL A 16 -6.28 2.11 -19.36
CA VAL A 16 -4.88 2.10 -19.82
C VAL A 16 -4.23 0.75 -19.51
N GLY A 17 -4.50 0.19 -18.33
CA GLY A 17 -4.05 -1.15 -17.95
C GLY A 17 -4.58 -2.21 -18.93
N GLU A 18 -5.86 -2.15 -19.25
CA GLU A 18 -6.46 -3.06 -20.23
C GLU A 18 -5.86 -2.90 -21.63
N SER A 19 -5.65 -1.67 -22.09
CA SER A 19 -5.02 -1.38 -23.39
C SER A 19 -3.60 -1.95 -23.48
N LEU A 20 -2.80 -1.85 -22.41
CA LEU A 20 -1.45 -2.44 -22.37
C LEU A 20 -1.50 -3.96 -22.55
N VAL A 21 -2.43 -4.64 -21.89
CA VAL A 21 -2.60 -6.09 -21.98
C VAL A 21 -3.10 -6.51 -23.36
N GLN A 22 -4.06 -5.77 -23.94
CA GLN A 22 -4.55 -6.05 -25.31
C GLN A 22 -3.46 -5.87 -26.35
N ASN A 23 -2.64 -4.83 -26.26
CA ASN A 23 -1.51 -4.61 -27.14
C ASN A 23 -0.48 -5.73 -27.07
N PHE A 24 -0.21 -6.24 -25.86
CA PHE A 24 0.67 -7.39 -25.68
C PHE A 24 0.10 -8.67 -26.31
N ALA A 25 -1.18 -8.96 -26.07
CA ALA A 25 -1.84 -10.11 -26.69
C ALA A 25 -1.79 -10.05 -28.21
N ARG A 26 -2.09 -8.88 -28.79
CA ARG A 26 -2.00 -8.63 -30.23
C ARG A 26 -0.57 -8.83 -30.76
N PHE A 27 0.44 -8.37 -30.01
CA PHE A 27 1.83 -8.60 -30.37
C PHE A 27 2.13 -10.10 -30.45
N LEU A 28 1.75 -10.88 -29.45
CA LEU A 28 1.98 -12.34 -29.46
C LEU A 28 1.28 -13.05 -30.64
N GLU A 29 0.11 -12.57 -31.06
CA GLU A 29 -0.65 -13.16 -32.16
C GLU A 29 -0.05 -12.84 -33.56
N THR A 30 0.59 -11.68 -33.69
CA THR A 30 0.95 -11.14 -35.03
C THR A 30 2.44 -10.89 -35.24
N ALA A 31 3.27 -11.02 -34.19
CA ALA A 31 4.71 -10.81 -34.29
C ALA A 31 5.43 -11.92 -35.06
N THR A 32 6.42 -11.54 -35.86
CA THR A 32 7.30 -12.50 -36.52
C THR A 32 8.26 -13.16 -35.50
N PRO A 33 8.85 -14.34 -35.83
CA PRO A 33 9.85 -14.97 -34.98
C PRO A 33 11.02 -14.04 -34.62
N GLU A 34 11.45 -13.18 -35.57
CA GLU A 34 12.52 -12.21 -35.38
C GLU A 34 12.10 -11.12 -34.39
N GLN A 35 10.85 -10.65 -34.48
CA GLN A 35 10.29 -9.66 -33.53
C GLN A 35 10.15 -10.24 -32.12
N LEU A 36 9.70 -11.50 -32.01
CA LEU A 36 9.64 -12.21 -30.74
C LEU A 36 11.04 -12.39 -30.12
N ALA A 37 12.02 -12.84 -30.93
CA ALA A 37 13.41 -12.97 -30.50
C ALA A 37 14.00 -11.62 -30.06
N ALA A 38 13.75 -10.55 -30.82
CA ALA A 38 14.20 -9.21 -30.45
C ALA A 38 13.54 -8.70 -29.17
N ALA A 39 12.25 -8.97 -28.96
CA ALA A 39 11.53 -8.58 -27.72
C ALA A 39 12.06 -9.34 -26.50
N THR A 40 12.36 -10.64 -26.63
CA THR A 40 12.92 -11.46 -25.55
C THR A 40 14.39 -11.15 -25.27
N ALA A 41 15.17 -10.76 -26.29
CA ALA A 41 16.57 -10.37 -26.12
C ALA A 41 16.76 -8.97 -25.54
N ARG A 42 15.72 -8.15 -25.50
CA ARG A 42 15.76 -6.83 -24.87
C ARG A 42 15.85 -6.99 -23.34
N GLN A 43 17.07 -7.06 -22.83
CA GLN A 43 17.30 -6.86 -21.41
C GLN A 43 16.97 -5.40 -21.08
N ALA A 44 16.18 -5.19 -20.03
CA ALA A 44 16.04 -3.83 -19.49
C ALA A 44 17.45 -3.29 -19.21
N PRO A 45 17.79 -2.08 -19.66
CA PRO A 45 19.07 -1.48 -19.28
C PRO A 45 19.22 -1.52 -17.76
N GLN A 46 20.38 -1.98 -17.29
CA GLN A 46 20.69 -1.92 -15.87
C GLN A 46 20.93 -0.43 -15.54
N GLY A 47 19.89 0.20 -14.98
CA GLY A 47 19.88 1.63 -14.67
C GLY A 47 18.61 2.31 -15.16
N GLY A 48 18.11 3.27 -14.43
CA GLY A 48 16.77 3.88 -14.55
C GLY A 48 16.44 4.65 -15.85
N GLY A 49 16.87 4.21 -17.01
CA GLY A 49 16.63 4.89 -18.30
C GLY A 49 17.47 6.15 -18.49
N GLN A 50 17.34 6.80 -19.66
CA GLN A 50 17.99 8.10 -19.89
C GLN A 50 17.37 9.17 -18.98
N PRO A 51 18.16 10.12 -18.44
CA PRO A 51 17.64 11.22 -17.63
C PRO A 51 16.51 11.94 -18.38
N LEU A 52 15.46 12.36 -17.66
CA LEU A 52 14.44 13.23 -18.22
C LEU A 52 15.09 14.60 -18.46
N PRO A 53 15.08 15.10 -19.70
CA PRO A 53 15.52 16.47 -19.96
C PRO A 53 14.54 17.45 -19.32
N TYR A 54 15.05 18.55 -18.76
CA TYR A 54 14.24 19.68 -18.37
C TYR A 54 14.71 20.96 -19.08
N GLU A 55 13.79 21.87 -19.28
CA GLU A 55 14.06 23.18 -19.84
C GLU A 55 14.08 24.25 -18.73
N VAL A 56 15.08 25.10 -18.73
CA VAL A 56 15.14 26.24 -17.81
C VAL A 56 14.69 27.52 -18.53
N ARG A 57 13.58 28.09 -18.08
CA ARG A 57 13.06 29.37 -18.61
C ARG A 57 12.87 30.36 -17.47
N ASN A 58 13.53 31.51 -17.54
CA ASN A 58 13.46 32.55 -16.50
C ASN A 58 13.80 32.03 -15.07
N GLY A 59 14.74 31.06 -14.98
CA GLY A 59 15.12 30.45 -13.72
C GLY A 59 14.13 29.42 -13.17
N VAL A 60 13.15 28.98 -13.96
CA VAL A 60 12.24 27.90 -13.60
C VAL A 60 12.53 26.69 -14.48
N ALA A 61 12.85 25.56 -13.87
CA ALA A 61 12.99 24.29 -14.56
C ALA A 61 11.60 23.69 -14.80
N VAL A 62 11.34 23.23 -16.03
CA VAL A 62 10.12 22.51 -16.40
C VAL A 62 10.49 21.07 -16.70
N ILE A 63 10.03 20.14 -15.86
CA ILE A 63 10.22 18.70 -16.00
C ILE A 63 8.96 18.09 -16.56
N SER A 64 9.03 17.43 -17.73
CA SER A 64 7.88 16.79 -18.38
C SER A 64 7.80 15.31 -17.99
N ILE A 65 6.73 14.93 -17.29
CA ILE A 65 6.45 13.56 -16.84
C ILE A 65 5.25 13.04 -17.66
N GLN A 66 5.49 12.02 -18.50
CA GLN A 66 4.49 11.56 -19.46
C GLN A 66 4.30 10.05 -19.45
N GLY A 67 3.06 9.62 -19.71
CA GLY A 67 2.67 8.23 -19.91
C GLY A 67 2.69 7.41 -18.63
N THR A 68 2.74 6.09 -18.78
CA THR A 68 2.70 5.15 -17.66
C THR A 68 3.96 5.24 -16.80
N LEU A 69 3.77 5.30 -15.48
CA LEU A 69 4.88 5.33 -14.52
C LEU A 69 5.30 3.91 -14.13
N SER A 70 6.60 3.67 -13.99
CA SER A 70 7.11 2.34 -13.65
C SER A 70 8.44 2.40 -12.91
N LYS A 71 8.76 1.33 -12.16
CA LYS A 71 10.08 1.21 -11.51
C LYS A 71 11.18 0.95 -12.54
N GLN A 72 10.90 0.07 -13.51
CA GLN A 72 11.80 -0.27 -14.60
C GLN A 72 11.30 0.32 -15.92
N PRO A 73 12.18 0.66 -16.87
CA PRO A 73 11.77 1.14 -18.18
C PRO A 73 10.86 0.15 -18.89
N MET A 74 9.74 0.63 -19.39
CA MET A 74 8.81 -0.12 -20.22
C MET A 74 9.07 0.20 -21.70
N TYR A 75 8.98 -0.79 -22.55
CA TYR A 75 9.24 -0.62 -23.98
C TYR A 75 8.03 -1.06 -24.81
N ASP A 76 7.73 -0.30 -25.84
CA ASP A 76 6.76 -0.71 -26.85
C ASP A 76 7.25 -1.96 -27.58
N TRP A 77 6.39 -2.95 -27.70
CA TRP A 77 6.74 -4.27 -28.26
C TRP A 77 7.19 -4.21 -29.72
N TRP A 78 6.58 -3.31 -30.50
CA TRP A 78 6.82 -3.20 -31.94
C TRP A 78 8.05 -2.35 -32.24
N SER A 79 8.11 -1.15 -31.70
CA SER A 79 9.15 -0.17 -32.00
C SER A 79 10.40 -0.32 -31.13
N GLY A 80 10.29 -0.96 -29.96
CA GLY A 80 11.36 -1.02 -28.98
C GLY A 80 11.70 0.30 -28.34
N LYS A 81 10.88 1.32 -28.51
CA LYS A 81 11.06 2.61 -27.84
C LYS A 81 10.55 2.54 -26.41
N GLN A 82 11.21 3.26 -25.51
CA GLN A 82 10.70 3.43 -24.14
C GLN A 82 9.35 4.13 -24.20
N ILE A 83 8.39 3.59 -23.46
CA ILE A 83 7.06 4.19 -23.22
C ILE A 83 6.95 4.58 -21.77
N GLY A 84 6.35 5.74 -21.51
CA GLY A 84 6.18 6.27 -20.15
C GLY A 84 7.49 6.74 -19.51
N THR A 85 7.43 6.93 -18.20
CA THR A 85 8.50 7.52 -17.40
C THR A 85 8.79 6.62 -16.19
N THR A 86 10.06 6.40 -15.86
CA THR A 86 10.37 5.66 -14.63
C THR A 86 10.36 6.57 -13.40
N TYR A 87 10.05 5.99 -12.24
CA TYR A 87 10.15 6.71 -10.96
C TYR A 87 11.55 7.26 -10.70
N GLY A 88 12.60 6.49 -11.05
CA GLY A 88 13.98 6.93 -10.96
C GLY A 88 14.29 8.15 -11.82
N GLN A 89 13.76 8.21 -13.06
CA GLN A 89 13.90 9.38 -13.93
C GLN A 89 13.24 10.62 -13.33
N ILE A 90 12.06 10.48 -12.73
CA ILE A 90 11.35 11.59 -12.10
C ILE A 90 12.19 12.15 -10.94
N VAL A 91 12.65 11.27 -10.05
CA VAL A 91 13.45 11.67 -8.88
C VAL A 91 14.76 12.33 -9.32
N SER A 92 15.53 11.71 -10.22
CA SER A 92 16.79 12.25 -10.71
C SER A 92 16.65 13.61 -11.38
N ALA A 93 15.61 13.80 -12.22
CA ALA A 93 15.37 15.09 -12.87
C ALA A 93 15.07 16.21 -11.86
N HIS A 94 14.31 15.92 -10.80
CA HIS A 94 14.08 16.87 -9.73
C HIS A 94 15.36 17.14 -8.92
N GLU A 95 16.16 16.11 -8.61
CA GLU A 95 17.46 16.28 -7.94
C GLU A 95 18.45 17.13 -8.74
N ASP A 96 18.55 16.89 -10.05
CA ASP A 96 19.42 17.64 -10.94
C ASP A 96 18.97 19.11 -11.01
N ALA A 97 17.68 19.37 -11.16
CA ALA A 97 17.12 20.71 -11.12
C ALA A 97 17.34 21.40 -9.75
N GLN A 98 17.29 20.65 -8.64
CA GLN A 98 17.63 21.18 -7.32
C GLN A 98 19.11 21.61 -7.20
N LYS A 99 20.01 20.89 -7.85
CA LYS A 99 21.46 21.17 -7.83
C LYS A 99 21.89 22.23 -8.85
N ASP A 100 21.11 22.47 -9.91
CA ASP A 100 21.43 23.41 -10.99
C ASP A 100 21.39 24.88 -10.51
N PRO A 101 22.51 25.63 -10.52
CA PRO A 101 22.55 27.00 -10.05
C PRO A 101 21.69 27.97 -10.90
N SER A 102 21.36 27.62 -12.14
CA SER A 102 20.50 28.44 -13.02
C SER A 102 19.02 28.29 -12.67
N VAL A 103 18.65 27.25 -11.89
CA VAL A 103 17.28 26.96 -11.47
C VAL A 103 17.02 27.58 -10.11
N ARG A 104 15.88 28.28 -9.99
CA ARG A 104 15.39 28.90 -8.75
C ARG A 104 14.08 28.28 -8.26
N ALA A 105 13.33 27.66 -9.17
CA ALA A 105 12.09 26.93 -8.87
C ALA A 105 11.87 25.83 -9.91
N ILE A 106 11.02 24.85 -9.58
CA ILE A 106 10.77 23.69 -10.42
C ILE A 106 9.26 23.55 -10.64
N VAL A 107 8.86 23.28 -11.87
CA VAL A 107 7.49 22.91 -12.25
C VAL A 107 7.51 21.53 -12.91
N GLY A 108 6.91 20.54 -12.26
CA GLY A 108 6.60 19.25 -12.90
C GLY A 108 5.34 19.37 -13.75
N ALA A 109 5.45 19.11 -15.05
CA ALA A 109 4.32 19.02 -15.97
C ALA A 109 3.92 17.56 -16.13
N TRP A 110 2.77 17.17 -15.57
CA TRP A 110 2.35 15.79 -15.44
C TRP A 110 1.23 15.44 -16.42
N ASP A 111 1.45 14.48 -17.30
CA ASP A 111 0.43 13.86 -18.13
C ASP A 111 0.55 12.33 -18.02
N THR A 112 -0.06 11.76 -16.97
CA THR A 112 0.10 10.36 -16.63
C THR A 112 -1.18 9.73 -16.09
N PRO A 113 -1.54 8.52 -16.56
CA PRO A 113 -2.64 7.73 -16.02
C PRO A 113 -2.29 7.02 -14.69
N GLY A 114 -1.04 7.12 -14.23
CA GLY A 114 -0.49 6.34 -13.15
C GLY A 114 0.48 5.26 -13.63
N GLY A 115 0.64 4.18 -12.86
CA GLY A 115 1.61 3.16 -13.21
C GLY A 115 1.69 1.99 -12.22
N THR A 116 2.89 1.39 -12.08
CA THR A 116 3.12 0.29 -11.14
C THR A 116 3.08 0.78 -9.69
N VAL A 117 2.59 -0.06 -8.78
CA VAL A 117 2.63 0.23 -7.33
C VAL A 117 4.08 0.22 -6.83
N ASP A 118 4.87 -0.76 -7.32
CA ASP A 118 6.29 -0.87 -6.95
C ASP A 118 7.08 0.35 -7.44
N GLY A 119 7.78 1.00 -6.51
CA GLY A 119 8.58 2.21 -6.73
C GLY A 119 7.82 3.54 -6.53
N ALA A 120 6.47 3.53 -6.54
CA ALA A 120 5.69 4.76 -6.45
C ALA A 120 5.84 5.47 -5.09
N GLN A 121 5.77 4.72 -3.99
CA GLN A 121 5.92 5.28 -2.66
C GLN A 121 7.35 5.80 -2.41
N GLU A 122 8.36 5.05 -2.84
CA GLU A 122 9.77 5.47 -2.71
C GLU A 122 10.01 6.80 -3.44
N ALA A 123 9.50 6.91 -4.68
CA ALA A 123 9.59 8.16 -5.45
C ALA A 123 8.85 9.32 -4.76
N ALA A 124 7.63 9.09 -4.28
CA ALA A 124 6.87 10.09 -3.54
C ALA A 124 7.58 10.53 -2.26
N ASN A 125 8.24 9.62 -1.54
CA ASN A 125 9.03 9.96 -0.36
C ASN A 125 10.22 10.86 -0.71
N SER A 126 11.01 10.50 -1.73
CA SER A 126 12.16 11.29 -2.19
C SER A 126 11.74 12.70 -2.64
N LEU A 127 10.65 12.81 -3.40
CA LEU A 127 10.10 14.11 -3.82
C LEU A 127 9.61 14.95 -2.64
N PHE A 128 8.97 14.32 -1.65
CA PHE A 128 8.50 15.01 -0.45
C PHE A 128 9.67 15.55 0.41
N GLU A 129 10.74 14.78 0.55
CA GLU A 129 11.96 15.20 1.26
C GLU A 129 12.66 16.36 0.55
N MET A 130 12.77 16.31 -0.79
CA MET A 130 13.32 17.40 -1.59
C MET A 130 12.53 18.70 -1.42
N ARG A 131 11.21 18.62 -1.35
CA ARG A 131 10.34 19.77 -1.11
C ARG A 131 10.63 20.48 0.21
N ALA A 132 10.97 19.71 1.26
CA ALA A 132 11.16 20.26 2.60
C ALA A 132 12.43 21.10 2.74
N SER A 133 13.47 20.82 1.94
CA SER A 133 14.82 21.39 2.11
C SER A 133 15.36 22.12 0.88
N GLY A 134 14.62 22.11 -0.22
CA GLY A 134 15.13 22.57 -1.52
C GLY A 134 14.43 23.82 -2.07
N LYS A 135 14.64 24.02 -3.38
CA LYS A 135 13.99 25.08 -4.16
C LYS A 135 12.48 24.83 -4.21
N PRO A 136 11.65 25.89 -4.33
CA PRO A 136 10.20 25.72 -4.50
C PRO A 136 9.87 24.82 -5.67
N MET A 137 8.96 23.86 -5.43
CA MET A 137 8.49 22.91 -6.44
C MET A 137 6.97 22.94 -6.51
N GLU A 138 6.43 22.80 -7.72
CA GLU A 138 4.98 22.67 -7.97
C GLU A 138 4.70 21.61 -9.03
N ALA A 139 3.53 21.01 -8.96
CA ALA A 139 3.03 20.08 -9.97
C ALA A 139 1.87 20.72 -10.75
N VAL A 140 1.88 20.57 -12.08
CA VAL A 140 0.77 20.94 -12.95
C VAL A 140 0.32 19.70 -13.71
N ALA A 141 -0.91 19.28 -13.50
CA ALA A 141 -1.54 18.23 -14.29
C ALA A 141 -1.89 18.80 -15.68
N VAL A 142 -1.29 18.23 -16.73
CA VAL A 142 -1.48 18.63 -18.13
C VAL A 142 -2.20 17.51 -18.88
N GLY A 143 -3.51 17.54 -18.94
CA GLY A 143 -4.31 16.43 -19.46
C GLY A 143 -4.77 15.52 -18.31
N GLN A 144 -3.87 14.77 -17.71
CA GLN A 144 -4.21 13.92 -16.57
C GLN A 144 -3.04 13.78 -15.56
N MET A 145 -3.39 13.67 -14.30
CA MET A 145 -2.46 13.26 -13.22
C MET A 145 -3.23 12.32 -12.28
N CYS A 146 -3.18 11.04 -12.61
CA CYS A 146 -4.01 10.03 -11.97
C CYS A 146 -3.18 8.97 -11.26
N SER A 147 -3.76 8.37 -10.21
CA SER A 147 -3.27 7.19 -9.51
C SER A 147 -1.82 7.35 -9.03
N ALA A 148 -0.83 6.56 -9.43
CA ALA A 148 0.57 6.77 -9.05
C ALA A 148 1.09 8.18 -9.40
N GLY A 149 0.53 8.80 -10.45
CA GLY A 149 0.79 10.21 -10.79
C GLY A 149 0.33 11.17 -9.71
N GLU A 150 -0.85 10.93 -9.11
CA GLU A 150 -1.36 11.67 -7.95
C GLU A 150 -0.49 11.45 -6.71
N MET A 151 -0.06 10.21 -6.46
CA MET A 151 0.82 9.88 -5.33
C MET A 151 2.14 10.67 -5.41
N CYS A 152 2.81 10.68 -6.58
CA CYS A 152 4.08 11.35 -6.77
C CYS A 152 3.91 12.87 -6.92
N GLY A 153 2.94 13.33 -7.72
CA GLY A 153 2.71 14.75 -7.98
C GLY A 153 2.30 15.52 -6.73
N SER A 154 1.49 14.92 -5.84
CA SER A 154 1.14 15.54 -4.55
C SER A 154 2.34 15.72 -3.61
N ALA A 155 3.41 14.95 -3.79
CA ALA A 155 4.62 15.05 -2.98
C ALA A 155 5.48 16.27 -3.36
N VAL A 156 5.39 16.70 -4.62
CA VAL A 156 6.21 17.82 -5.15
C VAL A 156 5.86 19.14 -4.46
N GLY A 157 4.59 19.41 -4.17
CA GLY A 157 4.15 20.64 -3.54
C GLY A 157 2.72 21.01 -3.90
N PRO A 158 2.41 22.31 -4.08
CA PRO A 158 1.13 22.73 -4.63
C PRO A 158 0.85 22.08 -5.98
N VAL A 159 -0.37 21.59 -6.16
CA VAL A 159 -0.80 20.90 -7.38
C VAL A 159 -1.84 21.76 -8.11
N TRP A 160 -1.74 21.86 -9.42
CA TRP A 160 -2.60 22.66 -10.27
C TRP A 160 -3.20 21.82 -11.39
N ALA A 161 -4.47 21.99 -11.68
CA ALA A 161 -5.08 21.48 -12.91
C ALA A 161 -4.82 22.50 -14.05
N SER A 162 -4.34 22.05 -15.21
CA SER A 162 -4.06 22.99 -16.31
C SER A 162 -5.32 23.57 -16.94
N SER A 163 -6.46 22.89 -16.83
CA SER A 163 -7.75 23.28 -17.38
C SER A 163 -8.91 22.58 -16.65
N ASP A 164 -10.14 22.99 -16.97
CA ASP A 164 -11.35 22.35 -16.42
C ASP A 164 -11.61 20.94 -16.97
N THR A 165 -10.90 20.53 -18.00
CA THR A 165 -10.98 19.16 -18.54
C THR A 165 -9.87 18.23 -18.03
N THR A 166 -8.94 18.74 -17.23
CA THR A 166 -7.83 17.97 -16.66
C THR A 166 -8.32 16.92 -15.68
N ASP A 167 -7.94 15.67 -15.88
CA ASP A 167 -8.28 14.53 -15.03
C ASP A 167 -7.30 14.39 -13.86
N MET A 168 -7.81 14.24 -12.63
CA MET A 168 -7.02 14.11 -11.41
C MET A 168 -7.63 13.09 -10.46
N GLY A 169 -6.82 12.48 -9.61
CA GLY A 169 -7.28 11.53 -8.60
C GLY A 169 -7.01 10.08 -8.99
N SER A 170 -8.06 9.26 -9.19
CA SER A 170 -7.90 7.81 -9.36
C SER A 170 -7.06 7.19 -8.23
N ILE A 171 -7.28 7.66 -6.99
CA ILE A 171 -6.62 7.13 -5.79
C ILE A 171 -7.18 5.75 -5.50
N GLY A 172 -6.46 4.72 -5.92
CA GLY A 172 -6.85 3.33 -5.84
C GLY A 172 -5.78 2.43 -6.45
N VAL A 173 -5.89 1.14 -6.20
CA VAL A 173 -5.01 0.11 -6.75
C VAL A 173 -5.83 -1.02 -7.36
N LEU A 174 -5.29 -1.67 -8.35
CA LEU A 174 -5.92 -2.83 -8.99
C LEU A 174 -4.89 -3.92 -9.27
N ALA A 175 -5.35 -5.17 -9.31
CA ALA A 175 -4.63 -6.30 -9.88
C ALA A 175 -5.52 -6.96 -10.92
N MET A 176 -4.94 -7.38 -12.02
CA MET A 176 -5.64 -8.12 -13.07
C MET A 176 -5.07 -9.53 -13.15
N HIS A 177 -5.90 -10.51 -12.90
CA HIS A 177 -5.55 -11.91 -13.13
C HIS A 177 -6.23 -12.42 -14.39
N ARG A 178 -5.48 -13.11 -15.25
CA ARG A 178 -6.02 -13.81 -16.43
C ARG A 178 -5.64 -15.28 -16.39
N ASP A 179 -6.64 -16.14 -16.44
CA ASP A 179 -6.44 -17.57 -16.50
C ASP A 179 -6.25 -18.02 -17.97
N TRP A 180 -5.07 -18.49 -18.28
CA TRP A 180 -4.69 -19.01 -19.61
C TRP A 180 -4.83 -20.52 -19.73
N SER A 181 -5.19 -21.23 -18.66
CA SER A 181 -5.24 -22.71 -18.62
C SER A 181 -6.11 -23.31 -19.71
N GLY A 182 -7.25 -22.66 -20.01
CA GLY A 182 -8.14 -23.09 -21.10
C GLY A 182 -7.52 -22.89 -22.51
N PHE A 183 -6.67 -21.89 -22.70
CA PHE A 183 -5.96 -21.68 -23.95
C PHE A 183 -4.80 -22.68 -24.10
N GLU A 184 -3.99 -22.88 -23.07
CA GLU A 184 -2.92 -23.87 -23.02
C GLU A 184 -3.44 -25.28 -23.32
N SER A 185 -4.57 -25.65 -22.70
CA SER A 185 -5.22 -26.93 -22.92
C SER A 185 -5.61 -27.15 -24.38
N ARG A 186 -6.11 -26.12 -25.08
CA ARG A 186 -6.41 -26.20 -26.53
C ARG A 186 -5.19 -26.40 -27.42
N LEU A 187 -4.03 -25.93 -26.98
CA LEU A 187 -2.75 -26.12 -27.65
C LEU A 187 -2.06 -27.45 -27.27
N GLY A 188 -2.67 -28.26 -26.42
CA GLY A 188 -2.08 -29.50 -25.92
C GLY A 188 -0.96 -29.28 -24.90
N ILE A 189 -0.81 -28.07 -24.37
CA ILE A 189 0.19 -27.73 -23.34
C ILE A 189 -0.39 -28.12 -21.98
N LYS A 190 0.38 -28.91 -21.23
CA LYS A 190 0.05 -29.28 -19.85
C LYS A 190 1.10 -28.72 -18.89
N THR A 191 0.73 -27.65 -18.20
CA THR A 191 1.58 -27.06 -17.16
C THR A 191 1.36 -27.78 -15.83
N THR A 192 2.45 -28.18 -15.17
CA THR A 192 2.42 -28.76 -13.83
C THR A 192 3.23 -27.88 -12.90
N LEU A 193 2.57 -27.24 -11.95
CA LEU A 193 3.20 -26.40 -10.94
C LEU A 193 3.61 -27.22 -9.73
N LEU A 194 4.90 -27.24 -9.42
CA LEU A 194 5.45 -27.83 -8.19
C LEU A 194 5.93 -26.72 -7.28
N THR A 195 5.38 -26.63 -6.09
CA THR A 195 5.69 -25.53 -5.15
C THR A 195 6.07 -26.07 -3.78
N ALA A 196 6.96 -25.34 -3.10
CA ALA A 196 7.20 -25.46 -1.67
C ALA A 196 6.78 -24.13 -1.01
N GLY A 197 5.91 -24.22 -0.02
CA GLY A 197 5.26 -23.07 0.61
C GLY A 197 3.82 -22.91 0.18
N LYS A 198 2.93 -22.76 1.16
CA LYS A 198 1.46 -22.79 0.99
C LYS A 198 0.92 -21.84 -0.08
N TYR A 199 1.55 -20.66 -0.25
CA TYR A 199 1.05 -19.58 -1.10
C TYR A 199 1.90 -19.32 -2.35
N LYS A 200 2.89 -20.19 -2.63
CA LYS A 200 3.79 -20.01 -3.78
C LYS A 200 3.11 -20.16 -5.15
N GLY A 201 1.92 -20.77 -5.19
CA GLY A 201 1.15 -20.98 -6.40
C GLY A 201 -0.02 -20.01 -6.58
N VAL A 202 -0.21 -19.05 -5.68
CA VAL A 202 -1.29 -18.04 -5.80
C VAL A 202 -1.11 -17.25 -7.10
N GLY A 203 -2.21 -17.15 -7.86
CA GLY A 203 -2.23 -16.46 -9.15
C GLY A 203 -1.79 -17.32 -10.34
N TRP A 204 -1.49 -18.60 -10.15
CA TRP A 204 -1.19 -19.53 -11.23
C TRP A 204 -2.43 -20.37 -11.57
N GLY A 205 -2.98 -20.20 -12.79
CA GLY A 205 -4.22 -20.86 -13.20
C GLY A 205 -5.48 -20.24 -12.60
N PRO A 206 -6.61 -20.96 -12.56
CA PRO A 206 -7.86 -20.47 -12.00
C PRO A 206 -7.70 -20.09 -10.52
N LEU A 207 -8.20 -18.89 -10.14
CA LEU A 207 -8.13 -18.43 -8.74
C LEU A 207 -9.18 -19.11 -7.88
N SER A 208 -8.74 -19.77 -6.82
CA SER A 208 -9.61 -20.18 -5.71
C SER A 208 -10.06 -18.97 -4.88
N ASP A 209 -11.07 -19.14 -4.03
CA ASP A 209 -11.51 -18.06 -3.13
C ASP A 209 -10.43 -17.71 -2.10
N SER A 210 -9.60 -18.68 -1.67
CA SER A 210 -8.45 -18.42 -0.82
C SER A 210 -7.36 -17.62 -1.54
N ASP A 211 -7.13 -17.85 -2.84
CA ASP A 211 -6.17 -17.07 -3.62
C ASP A 211 -6.65 -15.63 -3.80
N LYS A 212 -7.94 -15.45 -4.11
CA LYS A 212 -8.55 -14.11 -4.20
C LYS A 212 -8.40 -13.34 -2.88
N ALA A 213 -8.64 -14.00 -1.73
CA ALA A 213 -8.53 -13.36 -0.42
C ALA A 213 -7.10 -12.86 -0.14
N ILE A 214 -6.06 -13.65 -0.50
CA ILE A 214 -4.67 -13.25 -0.33
C ILE A 214 -4.30 -12.09 -1.26
N LEU A 215 -4.73 -12.13 -2.52
CA LEU A 215 -4.48 -11.04 -3.46
C LEU A 215 -5.19 -9.76 -3.02
N GLN A 216 -6.42 -9.88 -2.49
CA GLN A 216 -7.18 -8.75 -1.96
C GLN A 216 -6.50 -8.13 -0.73
N GLU A 217 -5.96 -8.94 0.19
CA GLU A 217 -5.18 -8.44 1.33
C GLU A 217 -4.00 -7.57 0.88
N GLY A 218 -3.27 -7.99 -0.16
CA GLY A 218 -2.19 -7.22 -0.76
C GLY A 218 -2.66 -5.91 -1.40
N LEU A 219 -3.82 -5.93 -2.06
CA LEU A 219 -4.46 -4.73 -2.63
C LEU A 219 -4.87 -3.75 -1.54
N ASP A 220 -5.54 -4.23 -0.49
CA ASP A 220 -6.02 -3.42 0.62
C ASP A 220 -4.85 -2.74 1.35
N HIS A 221 -3.75 -3.48 1.59
CA HIS A 221 -2.53 -2.92 2.14
C HIS A 221 -1.96 -1.80 1.26
N SER A 222 -1.80 -2.04 -0.04
CA SER A 222 -1.26 -1.06 -0.98
C SER A 222 -2.15 0.18 -1.08
N TYR A 223 -3.46 0.00 -1.02
CA TYR A 223 -4.43 1.10 -1.02
C TYR A 223 -4.33 1.96 0.25
N GLN A 224 -4.16 1.34 1.42
CA GLN A 224 -3.92 2.10 2.66
C GLN A 224 -2.62 2.90 2.60
N VAL A 225 -1.53 2.32 2.10
CA VAL A 225 -0.25 3.02 1.88
C VAL A 225 -0.43 4.21 0.94
N PHE A 226 -1.20 4.06 -0.13
CA PHE A 226 -1.49 5.14 -1.07
C PHE A 226 -2.22 6.30 -0.36
N LYS A 227 -3.32 6.01 0.33
CA LYS A 227 -4.10 7.02 1.06
C LYS A 227 -3.24 7.76 2.10
N GLN A 228 -2.46 7.04 2.89
CA GLN A 228 -1.55 7.61 3.89
C GLN A 228 -0.49 8.51 3.25
N THR A 229 0.06 8.11 2.10
CA THR A 229 1.04 8.92 1.36
C THR A 229 0.42 10.22 0.87
N VAL A 230 -0.78 10.19 0.30
CA VAL A 230 -1.49 11.41 -0.14
C VAL A 230 -1.87 12.30 1.04
N ALA A 231 -2.35 11.72 2.15
CA ALA A 231 -2.66 12.46 3.38
C ALA A 231 -1.45 13.25 3.88
N ARG A 232 -0.29 12.57 4.00
CA ARG A 232 0.98 13.19 4.37
C ARG A 232 1.39 14.29 3.39
N ASN A 233 1.40 13.99 2.10
CA ASN A 233 1.87 14.91 1.06
C ASN A 233 1.07 16.20 1.04
N ARG A 234 -0.22 16.12 1.27
CA ARG A 234 -1.14 17.25 1.25
C ARG A 234 -1.37 17.89 2.62
N GLY A 235 -0.94 17.23 3.71
CA GLY A 235 -1.15 17.70 5.07
C GLY A 235 -2.65 17.70 5.46
N ILE A 236 -3.40 16.68 5.03
CA ILE A 236 -4.84 16.53 5.28
C ILE A 236 -5.15 15.24 6.05
N SER A 237 -6.34 15.17 6.65
CA SER A 237 -6.78 13.98 7.37
C SER A 237 -7.08 12.80 6.44
N MET A 238 -7.08 11.59 6.97
CA MET A 238 -7.50 10.39 6.23
C MET A 238 -8.94 10.49 5.75
N ASP A 239 -9.85 11.07 6.54
CA ASP A 239 -11.25 11.27 6.14
C ASP A 239 -11.37 12.19 4.91
N ALA A 240 -10.52 13.21 4.84
CA ALA A 240 -10.46 14.08 3.65
C ALA A 240 -9.93 13.33 2.42
N VAL A 241 -8.98 12.41 2.60
CA VAL A 241 -8.52 11.54 1.51
C VAL A 241 -9.60 10.57 1.07
N GLU A 242 -10.36 9.96 1.98
CA GLU A 242 -11.49 9.07 1.64
C GLU A 242 -12.51 9.77 0.74
N ALA A 243 -12.80 11.05 0.98
CA ALA A 243 -13.75 11.82 0.18
C ALA A 243 -13.32 11.98 -1.30
N MET A 244 -12.02 11.89 -1.58
CA MET A 244 -11.44 12.02 -2.93
C MET A 244 -10.88 10.70 -3.49
N ALA A 245 -10.93 9.61 -2.72
CA ALA A 245 -10.39 8.29 -3.07
C ALA A 245 -11.42 7.42 -3.85
N GLU A 246 -11.42 6.10 -3.59
CA GLU A 246 -12.29 5.10 -4.24
C GLU A 246 -12.09 5.00 -5.76
N GLY A 247 -10.88 5.26 -6.26
CA GLY A 247 -10.56 5.20 -7.67
C GLY A 247 -11.25 6.26 -8.54
N ARG A 248 -11.96 7.23 -7.94
CA ARG A 248 -12.68 8.27 -8.68
C ARG A 248 -11.73 9.26 -9.35
N VAL A 249 -12.16 9.76 -10.52
CA VAL A 249 -11.49 10.82 -11.28
C VAL A 249 -12.32 12.09 -11.20
N PHE A 250 -11.65 13.21 -10.96
CA PHE A 250 -12.26 14.53 -10.86
C PHE A 250 -11.64 15.46 -11.89
N LYS A 251 -12.44 16.32 -12.51
CA LYS A 251 -11.98 17.24 -13.55
C LYS A 251 -11.81 18.67 -13.00
N GLY A 252 -10.72 19.31 -13.40
CA GLY A 252 -10.43 20.72 -13.22
C GLY A 252 -10.95 21.35 -11.93
N GLN A 253 -11.93 22.21 -12.03
CA GLN A 253 -12.52 22.91 -10.87
C GLN A 253 -13.13 21.93 -9.84
N LYS A 254 -13.62 20.76 -10.27
CA LYS A 254 -14.10 19.74 -9.32
C LYS A 254 -12.97 19.11 -8.52
N ALA A 255 -11.81 18.94 -9.14
CA ALA A 255 -10.60 18.47 -8.43
C ALA A 255 -10.16 19.50 -7.37
N VAL A 256 -10.31 20.80 -7.65
CA VAL A 256 -10.07 21.87 -6.66
C VAL A 256 -11.05 21.77 -5.49
N GLN A 257 -12.35 21.59 -5.76
CA GLN A 257 -13.39 21.51 -4.72
C GLN A 257 -13.19 20.33 -3.76
N VAL A 258 -12.68 19.21 -4.25
CA VAL A 258 -12.41 18.04 -3.40
C VAL A 258 -11.00 18.04 -2.77
N GLY A 259 -10.16 19.05 -3.06
CA GLY A 259 -8.84 19.21 -2.47
C GLY A 259 -7.70 18.51 -3.21
N LEU A 260 -7.94 17.98 -4.42
CA LEU A 260 -6.89 17.37 -5.28
C LEU A 260 -6.01 18.43 -5.97
N ALA A 261 -6.50 19.64 -6.17
CA ALA A 261 -5.74 20.73 -6.74
C ALA A 261 -5.90 22.00 -5.91
N SER A 262 -4.88 22.86 -5.92
CA SER A 262 -4.88 24.18 -5.30
C SER A 262 -5.63 25.23 -6.16
N GLY A 263 -5.83 24.92 -7.45
CA GLY A 263 -6.51 25.79 -8.40
C GLY A 263 -6.34 25.31 -9.83
N VAL A 264 -6.89 26.09 -10.77
CA VAL A 264 -6.73 25.87 -12.21
C VAL A 264 -5.72 26.88 -12.76
N ALA A 265 -4.59 26.38 -13.28
CA ALA A 265 -3.54 27.22 -13.86
C ALA A 265 -2.65 26.42 -14.79
N THR A 266 -2.29 26.98 -15.93
CA THR A 266 -1.37 26.36 -16.89
C THR A 266 0.08 26.35 -16.38
N VAL A 267 0.93 25.49 -16.96
CA VAL A 267 2.39 25.50 -16.72
C VAL A 267 2.97 26.90 -16.91
N ALA A 268 2.61 27.60 -17.98
CA ALA A 268 3.07 28.96 -18.27
C ALA A 268 2.70 29.95 -17.16
N ASN A 269 1.48 29.88 -16.65
CA ASN A 269 1.03 30.74 -15.55
C ASN A 269 1.79 30.47 -14.26
N ARG A 270 2.05 29.19 -13.94
CA ARG A 270 2.81 28.83 -12.74
C ARG A 270 4.28 29.23 -12.84
N MET A 271 4.90 29.01 -14.00
CA MET A 271 6.25 29.49 -14.30
C MET A 271 6.35 31.02 -14.10
N ALA A 272 5.43 31.79 -14.66
CA ALA A 272 5.42 33.25 -14.52
C ALA A 272 5.27 33.69 -13.05
N ALA A 273 4.43 32.99 -12.27
CA ALA A 273 4.30 33.25 -10.84
C ALA A 273 5.57 32.97 -10.06
N LEU A 274 6.16 31.78 -10.26
CA LEU A 274 7.39 31.37 -9.58
C LEU A 274 8.60 32.23 -9.97
N SER A 275 8.71 32.63 -11.23
CA SER A 275 9.78 33.56 -11.68
C SER A 275 9.71 34.88 -10.93
N LYS A 276 8.52 35.47 -10.74
CA LYS A 276 8.33 36.70 -9.99
C LYS A 276 8.71 36.56 -8.52
N THR A 277 8.31 35.48 -7.89
CA THR A 277 8.64 35.18 -6.48
C THR A 277 10.13 35.00 -6.29
N ALA A 278 10.79 34.26 -7.19
CA ALA A 278 12.22 34.02 -7.16
C ALA A 278 13.04 35.32 -7.36
N VAL A 279 12.61 36.23 -8.22
CA VAL A 279 13.23 37.56 -8.41
C VAL A 279 13.04 38.40 -7.16
N ALA A 280 11.88 38.39 -6.53
CA ALA A 280 11.62 39.13 -5.30
C ALA A 280 12.54 38.66 -4.13
N VAL A 281 12.77 37.36 -4.02
CA VAL A 281 13.70 36.77 -3.03
C VAL A 281 15.16 37.14 -3.36
N SER A 282 15.56 37.05 -4.63
CA SER A 282 16.91 37.43 -5.07
C SER A 282 17.18 38.93 -4.87
N ASN A 283 16.21 39.79 -5.19
CA ASN A 283 16.33 41.23 -4.98
C ASN A 283 16.37 41.60 -3.49
N ARG A 284 15.67 40.87 -2.62
CA ARG A 284 15.81 41.04 -1.17
C ARG A 284 17.18 40.58 -0.69
N GLY A 285 17.71 39.48 -1.20
CA GLY A 285 19.09 39.04 -0.90
C GLY A 285 20.13 39.99 -1.43
N ALA A 286 19.98 40.51 -2.66
CA ALA A 286 20.90 41.50 -3.24
C ALA A 286 20.80 42.89 -2.55
N ALA A 287 19.59 43.31 -2.14
CA ALA A 287 19.40 44.53 -1.36
C ALA A 287 20.02 44.44 0.04
N VAL A 288 20.08 43.23 0.62
CA VAL A 288 20.78 42.97 1.87
C VAL A 288 22.32 42.93 1.66
N ALA A 289 22.78 42.51 0.48
CA ALA A 289 24.21 42.44 0.15
C ALA A 289 24.80 43.77 -0.31
N LEU A 290 24.00 44.74 -0.77
CA LEU A 290 24.41 46.09 -1.22
C LEU A 290 24.17 47.19 -0.18
N ALA A 291 23.61 46.86 0.98
CA ALA A 291 23.52 47.80 2.10
C ALA A 291 24.85 47.82 2.83
N GLU A 292 25.65 48.85 2.54
CA GLU A 292 26.83 49.20 3.34
C GLU A 292 26.51 49.34 4.83
N PRO A 293 27.45 49.02 5.74
CA PRO A 293 27.21 49.03 7.18
C PRO A 293 27.30 50.47 7.71
N ASN A 294 26.26 51.26 7.61
CA ASN A 294 26.16 52.51 8.38
C ASN A 294 24.71 52.98 8.58
N ASN A 295 23.99 52.31 9.43
CA ASN A 295 22.99 52.93 10.31
C ASN A 295 22.57 51.99 11.45
N PRO A 296 23.00 52.25 12.70
CA PRO A 296 22.57 51.43 13.82
C PRO A 296 21.22 51.96 14.33
N LYS A 297 20.11 51.41 13.84
CA LYS A 297 18.79 51.45 14.51
C LYS A 297 17.69 51.00 13.55
N GLN A 298 17.56 49.68 13.36
CA GLN A 298 16.34 48.92 13.24
C GLN A 298 16.71 47.44 12.95
N GLU A 299 17.31 46.79 13.95
CA GLU A 299 17.23 45.32 14.05
C GLU A 299 15.73 44.96 14.17
N LYS A 300 15.13 44.37 13.12
CA LYS A 300 13.98 43.55 13.31
C LYS A 300 14.45 42.32 14.10
N LYS A 301 14.36 42.44 15.44
CA LYS A 301 14.60 41.38 16.39
C LYS A 301 13.84 40.13 15.89
N ARG A 302 14.53 39.08 15.45
CA ARG A 302 13.95 37.76 15.35
C ARG A 302 13.44 37.45 16.76
N MET A 303 12.13 37.42 16.95
CA MET A 303 11.54 37.00 18.20
C MET A 303 11.85 35.52 18.37
N ASP A 304 12.83 35.21 19.20
CA ASP A 304 13.07 33.85 19.65
C ASP A 304 12.05 33.48 20.74
N LYS A 305 11.97 32.19 21.06
CA LYS A 305 11.04 31.64 22.04
C LYS A 305 11.17 32.32 23.41
N GLU A 306 12.38 32.72 23.81
CA GLU A 306 12.63 33.38 25.09
C GLU A 306 12.12 34.84 25.09
N THR A 307 12.23 35.54 23.99
CA THR A 307 11.73 36.90 23.80
C THR A 307 10.20 36.92 23.83
N ILE A 308 9.53 35.96 23.15
CA ILE A 308 8.05 35.82 23.18
C ILE A 308 7.57 35.55 24.61
N LEU A 309 8.27 34.69 25.35
CA LEU A 309 7.90 34.37 26.74
C LEU A 309 8.06 35.55 27.69
N LYS A 310 9.01 36.47 27.42
CA LYS A 310 9.28 37.65 28.26
C LYS A 310 8.45 38.87 27.87
N GLU A 311 8.27 39.12 26.59
CA GLU A 311 7.62 40.35 26.11
C GLU A 311 6.11 40.19 25.87
N HIS A 312 5.62 38.94 25.68
CA HIS A 312 4.19 38.63 25.45
C HIS A 312 3.73 37.39 26.23
N PRO A 313 3.76 37.43 27.56
CA PRO A 313 3.39 36.26 28.41
C PRO A 313 1.96 35.77 28.17
N GLU A 314 1.02 36.68 27.89
CA GLU A 314 -0.39 36.36 27.60
C GLU A 314 -0.56 35.57 26.31
N LEU A 315 0.19 35.90 25.23
CA LEU A 315 0.20 35.14 23.99
C LEU A 315 0.83 33.77 24.16
N ALA A 316 1.91 33.68 24.97
CA ALA A 316 2.57 32.42 25.26
C ALA A 316 1.64 31.48 26.07
N GLU A 317 0.83 32.05 26.99
CA GLU A 317 -0.17 31.27 27.75
C GLU A 317 -1.33 30.81 26.86
N ALA A 318 -1.84 31.66 25.97
CA ALA A 318 -2.88 31.30 25.02
C ALA A 318 -2.44 30.15 24.10
N PHE A 319 -1.24 30.20 23.54
CA PHE A 319 -0.68 29.10 22.72
C PHE A 319 -0.47 27.81 23.53
N ARG A 320 -0.12 27.91 24.83
CA ARG A 320 0.00 26.73 25.68
C ARG A 320 -1.37 26.11 25.98
N GLU A 321 -2.39 26.95 26.25
CA GLU A 321 -3.75 26.46 26.45
C GLU A 321 -4.34 25.81 25.23
N GLU A 322 -4.17 26.44 24.05
CA GLU A 322 -4.59 25.88 22.78
C GLU A 322 -3.88 24.56 22.49
N GLY A 323 -2.56 24.49 22.67
CA GLY A 323 -1.78 23.25 22.51
C GLY A 323 -2.16 22.16 23.51
N ARG A 324 -2.53 22.53 24.77
CA ARG A 324 -3.04 21.58 25.75
C ARG A 324 -4.46 21.09 25.43
N ALA A 325 -5.30 21.96 24.90
CA ALA A 325 -6.65 21.61 24.49
C ALA A 325 -6.63 20.67 23.27
N GLU A 326 -5.80 20.98 22.28
CA GLU A 326 -5.60 20.12 21.10
C GLU A 326 -4.96 18.78 21.50
N GLY A 327 -3.92 18.79 22.34
CA GLY A 327 -3.27 17.58 22.85
C GLY A 327 -4.22 16.69 23.63
N ARG A 328 -5.13 17.26 24.44
CA ARG A 328 -6.19 16.48 25.12
C ARG A 328 -7.18 15.87 24.16
N LYS A 329 -7.58 16.61 23.11
CA LYS A 329 -8.51 16.12 22.09
C LYS A 329 -7.90 14.98 21.29
N VAL A 330 -6.68 15.16 20.78
CA VAL A 330 -5.94 14.14 20.01
C VAL A 330 -5.65 12.91 20.89
N GLY A 331 -5.23 13.11 22.13
CA GLY A 331 -4.96 12.01 23.08
C GLY A 331 -6.23 11.22 23.43
N ALA A 332 -7.35 11.89 23.66
CA ALA A 332 -8.63 11.24 23.94
C ALA A 332 -9.14 10.44 22.73
N GLU A 333 -8.96 10.97 21.52
CA GLU A 333 -9.36 10.29 20.30
C GLU A 333 -8.48 9.06 20.00
N ALA A 334 -7.18 9.18 20.23
CA ALA A 334 -6.24 8.06 20.08
C ALA A 334 -6.55 6.94 21.10
N GLU A 335 -6.82 7.30 22.36
CA GLU A 335 -7.17 6.33 23.40
C GLU A 335 -8.51 5.66 23.12
N ARG A 336 -9.51 6.41 22.66
CA ARG A 336 -10.78 5.83 22.22
C ARG A 336 -10.59 4.81 21.11
N LYS A 337 -9.80 5.14 20.06
CA LYS A 337 -9.49 4.20 18.98
C LYS A 337 -8.76 2.95 19.49
N ARG A 338 -7.85 3.09 20.43
CA ARG A 338 -7.16 1.97 21.07
C ARG A 338 -8.16 1.06 21.81
N ILE A 339 -9.03 1.63 22.66
CA ILE A 339 -10.04 0.89 23.40
C ILE A 339 -11.01 0.18 22.45
N ASP A 340 -11.53 0.89 21.45
CA ASP A 340 -12.45 0.32 20.45
C ASP A 340 -11.80 -0.84 19.68
N GLY A 341 -10.53 -0.71 19.32
CA GLY A 341 -9.75 -1.77 18.65
C GLY A 341 -9.58 -3.01 19.51
N VAL A 342 -9.26 -2.86 20.79
CA VAL A 342 -9.14 -4.00 21.74
C VAL A 342 -10.51 -4.64 21.99
N MET A 343 -11.57 -3.83 22.20
CA MET A 343 -12.92 -4.33 22.43
C MET A 343 -13.52 -5.07 21.23
N ALA A 344 -13.18 -4.66 20.00
CA ALA A 344 -13.62 -5.34 18.78
C ALA A 344 -13.13 -6.79 18.67
N LEU A 345 -12.04 -7.14 19.35
CA LEU A 345 -11.55 -8.52 19.43
C LEU A 345 -12.54 -9.43 20.20
N GLY A 346 -13.26 -8.87 21.18
CA GLY A 346 -14.28 -9.60 21.95
C GLY A 346 -15.43 -10.13 21.10
N LEU A 347 -15.77 -9.45 20.02
CA LEU A 347 -16.80 -9.89 19.08
C LEU A 347 -16.38 -11.14 18.28
N LYS A 348 -15.08 -11.38 18.16
CA LYS A 348 -14.49 -12.48 17.36
C LYS A 348 -14.15 -13.72 18.19
N VAL A 349 -13.94 -13.58 19.51
CA VAL A 349 -13.45 -14.68 20.38
C VAL A 349 -14.31 -14.80 21.61
N LYS A 350 -15.21 -15.80 21.65
CA LYS A 350 -16.09 -16.05 22.79
C LYS A 350 -15.31 -16.52 24.03
N GLY A 351 -15.68 -15.97 25.19
CA GLY A 351 -15.16 -16.42 26.48
C GLY A 351 -13.85 -15.75 26.94
N CYS A 352 -13.37 -14.71 26.24
CA CYS A 352 -12.21 -13.91 26.65
C CYS A 352 -12.62 -12.50 27.13
N ASP A 353 -13.91 -12.26 27.39
CA ASP A 353 -14.48 -10.93 27.67
C ASP A 353 -13.82 -10.21 28.86
N ALA A 354 -13.47 -10.94 29.91
CA ALA A 354 -12.81 -10.38 31.10
C ALA A 354 -11.39 -9.88 30.79
N VAL A 355 -10.60 -10.71 30.10
CA VAL A 355 -9.22 -10.37 29.71
C VAL A 355 -9.19 -9.24 28.71
N ILE A 356 -10.14 -9.23 27.76
CA ILE A 356 -10.26 -8.16 26.77
C ILE A 356 -10.62 -6.83 27.41
N ARG A 357 -11.55 -6.81 28.39
CA ARG A 357 -11.88 -5.59 29.14
C ARG A 357 -10.69 -5.08 29.93
N GLU A 358 -9.97 -5.97 30.63
CA GLU A 358 -8.77 -5.58 31.36
C GLU A 358 -7.75 -4.90 30.44
N MET A 359 -7.45 -5.50 29.28
CA MET A 359 -6.52 -4.94 28.30
C MET A 359 -7.04 -3.65 27.64
N ALA A 360 -8.36 -3.50 27.44
CA ALA A 360 -8.94 -2.30 26.89
C ALA A 360 -8.78 -1.08 27.80
N PHE A 361 -8.80 -1.28 29.12
CA PHE A 361 -8.76 -0.20 30.10
C PHE A 361 -7.45 -0.09 30.89
N ASP A 362 -6.39 -0.81 30.50
CA ASP A 362 -5.06 -0.71 31.12
C ASP A 362 -4.24 0.52 30.66
N GLY A 363 -4.73 1.24 29.65
CA GLY A 363 -4.07 2.43 29.09
C GLY A 363 -2.80 2.15 28.29
N GLN A 364 -2.42 0.90 28.05
CA GLN A 364 -1.13 0.54 27.44
C GLN A 364 -1.24 -0.52 26.35
N THR A 365 -2.12 -1.50 26.49
CA THR A 365 -2.21 -2.63 25.54
C THR A 365 -2.77 -2.18 24.20
N THR A 366 -1.99 -2.36 23.12
CA THR A 366 -2.48 -2.11 21.76
C THR A 366 -3.36 -3.24 21.25
N PRO A 367 -4.21 -3.04 20.22
CA PRO A 367 -5.02 -4.10 19.62
C PRO A 367 -4.20 -5.30 19.15
N GLU A 368 -2.98 -5.08 18.63
CA GLU A 368 -2.06 -6.13 18.19
C GLU A 368 -1.55 -6.96 19.36
N GLN A 369 -1.15 -6.32 20.45
CA GLN A 369 -0.70 -6.99 21.68
C GLN A 369 -1.85 -7.76 22.34
N ALA A 370 -3.06 -7.19 22.34
CA ALA A 370 -4.25 -7.87 22.82
C ALA A 370 -4.57 -9.13 22.00
N SER A 371 -4.42 -9.06 20.67
CA SER A 371 -4.62 -10.21 19.78
C SER A 371 -3.67 -11.37 20.12
N MET A 372 -2.41 -11.08 20.38
CA MET A 372 -1.42 -12.10 20.78
C MET A 372 -1.78 -12.72 22.14
N LYS A 373 -2.09 -11.92 23.15
CA LYS A 373 -2.49 -12.42 24.48
C LYS A 373 -3.77 -13.27 24.42
N ILE A 374 -4.73 -12.91 23.58
CA ILE A 374 -5.94 -13.71 23.38
C ILE A 374 -5.63 -15.06 22.74
N LEU A 375 -4.69 -15.11 21.78
CA LEU A 375 -4.24 -16.37 21.18
C LEU A 375 -3.60 -17.30 22.22
N ASP A 376 -2.80 -16.74 23.12
CA ASP A 376 -2.17 -17.51 24.21
C ASP A 376 -3.24 -18.08 25.16
N VAL A 377 -4.20 -17.27 25.60
CA VAL A 377 -5.33 -17.70 26.46
C VAL A 377 -6.17 -18.79 25.79
N VAL A 378 -6.41 -18.68 24.48
CA VAL A 378 -7.16 -19.69 23.70
C VAL A 378 -6.33 -20.98 23.58
N ALA A 379 -5.01 -20.88 23.39
CA ALA A 379 -4.11 -22.05 23.32
C ALA A 379 -4.04 -22.79 24.67
N GLU A 380 -3.93 -22.06 25.78
CA GLU A 380 -3.94 -22.63 27.14
C GLU A 380 -5.25 -23.36 27.41
N ARG A 381 -6.41 -22.74 27.12
CA ARG A 381 -7.71 -23.38 27.28
C ARG A 381 -7.87 -24.65 26.44
N LYS A 382 -7.38 -24.65 25.21
CA LYS A 382 -7.37 -25.87 24.38
C LYS A 382 -6.49 -26.94 25.00
N GLY A 383 -5.35 -26.57 25.58
CA GLY A 383 -4.45 -27.47 26.33
C GLY A 383 -5.13 -28.04 27.58
N GLU A 384 -5.81 -27.23 28.39
CA GLU A 384 -6.56 -27.66 29.56
C GLU A 384 -7.72 -28.59 29.21
N ILE A 385 -8.49 -28.28 28.15
CA ILE A 385 -9.56 -29.15 27.67
C ILE A 385 -9.00 -30.50 27.20
N ALA A 386 -7.90 -30.49 26.45
CA ALA A 386 -7.23 -31.71 26.02
C ALA A 386 -6.72 -32.54 27.23
N ALA A 387 -6.13 -31.88 28.21
CA ALA A 387 -5.64 -32.53 29.44
C ALA A 387 -6.79 -33.10 30.29
N LYS A 388 -7.93 -32.40 30.34
CA LYS A 388 -9.14 -32.86 31.04
C LYS A 388 -9.74 -34.10 30.36
N ILE A 389 -9.81 -34.07 29.02
CA ILE A 389 -10.27 -35.22 28.24
C ILE A 389 -9.34 -36.44 28.48
N VAL A 390 -8.04 -36.23 28.46
CA VAL A 390 -7.07 -37.31 28.76
C VAL A 390 -7.21 -37.83 30.20
N ARG A 391 -7.45 -36.94 31.17
CA ARG A 391 -7.65 -37.29 32.57
C ARG A 391 -8.98 -38.01 32.82
N GLU A 392 -10.03 -37.67 32.13
CA GLU A 392 -11.31 -38.37 32.20
C GLU A 392 -11.26 -39.70 31.48
N ALA A 393 -10.52 -39.81 30.38
CA ALA A 393 -10.24 -41.07 29.70
C ALA A 393 -9.34 -42.03 30.50
N ALA A 394 -8.54 -41.53 31.44
CA ALA A 394 -7.63 -42.30 32.26
C ALA A 394 -8.25 -42.75 33.61
N LYS A 395 -9.51 -42.43 33.93
CA LYS A 395 -10.16 -42.99 35.14
C LYS A 395 -10.43 -44.49 34.92
N PRO A 396 -9.91 -45.37 35.79
CA PRO A 396 -10.19 -46.79 35.70
C PRO A 396 -11.68 -47.03 35.91
N VAL A 397 -12.34 -47.63 34.92
CA VAL A 397 -13.67 -48.19 35.08
C VAL A 397 -13.55 -49.30 36.07
N ALA A 398 -14.27 -49.24 37.21
CA ALA A 398 -14.33 -50.29 38.22
C ALA A 398 -14.73 -51.62 37.52
N ALA A 399 -13.86 -52.59 37.60
CA ALA A 399 -14.10 -53.93 37.09
C ALA A 399 -15.26 -54.59 37.88
N SER A 400 -16.39 -54.74 37.27
CA SER A 400 -17.38 -55.66 37.71
C SER A 400 -16.95 -57.06 37.20
N HIS A 401 -16.52 -57.94 38.11
CA HIS A 401 -16.35 -59.36 37.78
C HIS A 401 -17.65 -59.97 37.34
N ALA A 402 -17.67 -60.44 36.10
CA ALA A 402 -18.61 -61.49 35.67
C ALA A 402 -17.80 -62.45 34.82
N ASP A 403 -17.69 -63.69 35.34
CA ASP A 403 -17.15 -64.81 34.64
C ASP A 403 -17.98 -65.16 33.41
N GLY A 404 -17.28 -65.60 32.36
CA GLY A 404 -17.94 -66.38 31.33
C GLY A 404 -17.55 -66.05 29.89
N ASP A 405 -16.88 -67.01 29.33
CA ASP A 405 -16.92 -67.44 27.93
C ASP A 405 -15.99 -66.75 26.91
N ASN A 406 -15.07 -67.58 26.47
CA ASN A 406 -14.01 -67.35 25.51
C ASN A 406 -14.60 -67.52 24.07
N GLY A 407 -15.19 -66.47 23.54
CA GLY A 407 -15.64 -66.41 22.15
C GLY A 407 -14.73 -65.42 21.36
N GLY A 408 -13.79 -65.99 20.56
CA GLY A 408 -12.86 -65.21 19.74
C GLY A 408 -13.60 -64.26 18.79
N ARG A 409 -13.42 -62.96 19.00
CA ARG A 409 -13.82 -61.93 18.03
C ARG A 409 -12.80 -61.94 16.87
N PRO A 410 -13.27 -61.86 15.61
CA PRO A 410 -12.36 -61.77 14.48
C PRO A 410 -11.57 -60.47 14.56
N GLU A 411 -10.25 -60.53 14.53
CA GLU A 411 -9.38 -59.36 14.38
C GLU A 411 -9.59 -58.73 13.04
N LEU A 412 -9.90 -57.42 13.06
CA LEU A 412 -10.10 -56.63 11.85
C LEU A 412 -8.80 -56.63 11.02
N THR A 413 -8.93 -56.83 9.71
CA THR A 413 -7.81 -56.74 8.78
C THR A 413 -7.33 -55.30 8.67
N GLY A 414 -6.09 -55.10 8.21
CA GLY A 414 -5.54 -53.76 8.01
C GLY A 414 -6.39 -52.86 7.13
N ALA A 415 -7.10 -53.40 6.14
CA ALA A 415 -8.01 -52.68 5.28
C ALA A 415 -9.28 -52.19 6.01
N GLU A 416 -9.87 -53.08 6.85
CA GLU A 416 -11.05 -52.74 7.66
C GLU A 416 -10.75 -51.69 8.73
N TRP A 417 -9.58 -51.77 9.33
CA TRP A 417 -9.05 -50.71 10.23
C TRP A 417 -8.97 -49.36 9.51
N GLY A 418 -8.47 -49.34 8.27
CA GLY A 418 -8.32 -48.13 7.47
C GLY A 418 -9.70 -47.44 7.19
N VAL A 419 -10.72 -48.24 6.90
CA VAL A 419 -12.09 -47.76 6.65
C VAL A 419 -12.70 -47.18 7.94
N LYS A 420 -12.63 -47.89 9.06
CA LYS A 420 -13.17 -47.43 10.35
C LYS A 420 -12.46 -46.16 10.86
N ILE A 421 -11.15 -46.08 10.73
CA ILE A 421 -10.38 -44.87 11.11
C ILE A 421 -10.82 -43.67 10.29
N LYS A 422 -10.95 -43.79 8.94
CA LYS A 422 -11.41 -42.71 8.08
C LYS A 422 -12.82 -42.24 8.43
N ALA A 423 -13.72 -43.17 8.68
CA ALA A 423 -15.11 -42.86 9.06
C ALA A 423 -15.17 -42.11 10.42
N THR A 424 -14.41 -42.56 11.41
CA THR A 424 -14.33 -41.90 12.72
C THR A 424 -13.73 -40.50 12.65
N ILE A 425 -12.71 -40.29 11.81
CA ILE A 425 -12.13 -38.97 11.56
C ILE A 425 -13.18 -38.06 10.91
N ALA A 426 -13.92 -38.55 9.90
CA ALA A 426 -14.96 -37.79 9.21
C ALA A 426 -16.12 -37.39 10.13
N GLU A 427 -16.58 -38.31 10.97
CA GLU A 427 -17.63 -38.04 11.97
C GLU A 427 -17.23 -36.94 12.95
N HIS A 428 -16.00 -36.95 13.43
CA HIS A 428 -15.53 -35.93 14.38
C HIS A 428 -15.20 -34.61 13.69
N ALA A 429 -14.75 -34.63 12.43
CA ALA A 429 -14.54 -33.43 11.63
C ALA A 429 -15.85 -32.68 11.37
N ALA A 430 -16.99 -33.40 11.15
CA ALA A 430 -18.31 -32.80 11.04
C ALA A 430 -18.76 -32.05 12.32
N ARG A 431 -18.13 -32.36 13.46
CA ARG A 431 -18.35 -31.70 14.77
C ARG A 431 -17.24 -30.68 15.10
N GLY A 432 -16.39 -30.32 14.12
CA GLY A 432 -15.29 -29.36 14.29
C GLY A 432 -14.09 -29.91 15.07
N ILE A 433 -13.95 -31.23 15.24
CA ILE A 433 -12.87 -31.89 15.99
C ILE A 433 -11.91 -32.56 15.00
N THR A 434 -10.66 -32.12 14.96
CA THR A 434 -9.61 -32.74 14.14
C THR A 434 -8.94 -33.89 14.92
N LEU A 435 -9.08 -35.14 14.41
CA LEU A 435 -8.45 -36.31 14.99
C LEU A 435 -7.28 -36.81 14.13
N THR A 436 -6.19 -37.22 14.79
CA THR A 436 -5.14 -38.02 14.14
C THR A 436 -5.60 -39.46 13.92
N PRO A 437 -5.04 -40.20 12.95
CA PRO A 437 -5.36 -41.62 12.75
C PRO A 437 -5.17 -42.49 14.01
N GLN A 438 -4.17 -42.16 14.84
CA GLN A 438 -3.91 -42.84 16.11
C GLN A 438 -4.98 -42.56 17.15
N ALA A 439 -5.45 -41.30 17.27
CA ALA A 439 -6.54 -40.94 18.17
C ALA A 439 -7.86 -41.57 17.73
N ALA A 440 -8.13 -41.62 16.44
CA ALA A 440 -9.33 -42.29 15.92
C ALA A 440 -9.29 -43.81 16.19
N LYS A 441 -8.13 -44.47 16.04
CA LYS A 441 -7.95 -45.88 16.38
C LYS A 441 -8.20 -46.17 17.88
N ALA A 442 -7.74 -45.27 18.75
CA ALA A 442 -7.99 -45.40 20.20
C ALA A 442 -9.50 -45.31 20.53
N ILE A 443 -10.22 -44.40 19.90
CA ILE A 443 -11.68 -44.24 20.06
C ILE A 443 -12.43 -45.47 19.58
N ILE A 444 -12.03 -46.09 18.47
CA ILE A 444 -12.63 -47.28 17.92
C ILE A 444 -12.43 -48.47 18.88
N LEU A 445 -11.23 -48.62 19.41
CA LEU A 445 -10.90 -49.66 20.41
C LEU A 445 -11.72 -49.50 21.71
N GLN A 446 -11.94 -48.26 22.16
CA GLN A 446 -12.78 -48.00 23.34
C GLN A 446 -14.28 -48.27 23.10
N LYS A 447 -14.80 -48.16 21.87
CA LYS A 447 -16.20 -48.46 21.54
C LYS A 447 -16.44 -49.94 21.29
N GLY A 448 -15.46 -50.80 21.46
CA GLY A 448 -15.62 -52.25 21.42
C GLY A 448 -15.74 -52.80 19.99
N ALA A 449 -14.89 -52.35 19.10
CA ALA A 449 -14.79 -52.84 17.72
C ALA A 449 -14.15 -54.23 17.68
#